data_25904640919beed4d72ae994b44c4436
#
_entry.id   25904640919beed4d72ae994b44c4436
#
_cell.length_a   1.000
_cell.length_b   1.000
_cell.length_c   1.000
_cell.angle_alpha   90.00
_cell.angle_beta   90.00
_cell.angle_gamma   90.00
#
_symmetry.space_group_name_H-M   'P 1'
#
loop_
_entity.id
_entity.type
_entity.pdbx_description
1 polymer ?
#
loop_
_entity_poly.entity_id
_entity_poly.type
_entity_poly.pdbx_seq_one_letter_code
_entity_poly.pdbx_strand_id
1 'polypeptide(L)'
;MAKQFRLQVFTQEKKVVDELVTALQAPGVDGYFGILADHAPLITTLGEGDLTVTGSDGKRVLKLSGGFLEVANNTAVVLADSMSEA
;
A
#
# COMPACT_ATOMS: atom_id res chain seq x y z
N MET A 1 16.78 -3.65 -13.38
CA MET A 1 15.91 -4.13 -12.30
C MET A 1 15.18 -2.97 -11.65
N ALA A 2 13.94 -3.17 -11.29
CA ALA A 2 13.17 -2.15 -10.60
C ALA A 2 13.68 -2.00 -9.17
N LYS A 3 13.76 -0.77 -8.70
CA LYS A 3 14.06 -0.51 -7.30
C LYS A 3 12.91 -0.98 -6.43
N GLN A 4 13.20 -1.36 -5.22
CA GLN A 4 12.22 -1.83 -4.27
C GLN A 4 12.06 -0.85 -3.12
N PHE A 5 10.89 -0.90 -2.50
CA PHE A 5 10.63 -0.20 -1.25
C PHE A 5 9.89 -1.14 -0.32
N ARG A 6 9.91 -0.81 0.96
CA ARG A 6 9.25 -1.65 1.96
C ARG A 6 7.79 -1.29 2.04
N LEU A 7 6.94 -2.31 2.04
CA LEU A 7 5.50 -2.14 2.26
C LEU A 7 5.08 -2.86 3.51
N GLN A 8 4.42 -2.14 4.40
CA GLN A 8 3.81 -2.71 5.59
C GLN A 8 2.33 -2.36 5.60
N VAL A 9 1.48 -3.37 5.77
CA VAL A 9 0.04 -3.17 5.86
C VAL A 9 -0.44 -3.72 7.18
N PHE A 10 -1.13 -2.86 7.94
CA PHE A 10 -1.66 -3.20 9.26
C PHE A 10 -3.17 -3.06 9.26
N THR A 11 -3.82 -3.96 9.98
CA THR A 11 -5.19 -3.74 10.44
C THR A 11 -5.12 -3.49 11.94
N GLN A 12 -6.28 -3.25 12.58
CA GLN A 12 -6.29 -2.99 14.02
C GLN A 12 -5.70 -4.16 14.82
N GLU A 13 -5.76 -5.36 14.29
CA GLU A 13 -5.41 -6.54 15.04
C GLU A 13 -4.01 -7.07 14.77
N LYS A 14 -3.46 -6.81 13.59
CA LYS A 14 -2.18 -7.40 13.24
C LYS A 14 -1.56 -6.77 12.02
N LYS A 15 -0.28 -7.07 11.82
CA LYS A 15 0.42 -6.77 10.58
C LYS A 15 0.06 -7.86 9.56
N VAL A 16 -0.44 -7.46 8.41
CA VAL A 16 -0.92 -8.37 7.37
C VAL A 16 0.13 -8.56 6.29
N VAL A 17 0.88 -7.50 5.97
CA VAL A 17 1.90 -7.53 4.93
C VAL A 17 3.15 -6.83 5.45
N ASP A 18 4.31 -7.39 5.15
CA ASP A 18 5.60 -6.76 5.43
C ASP A 18 6.60 -7.36 4.46
N GLU A 19 6.83 -6.66 3.35
CA GLU A 19 7.69 -7.20 2.29
C GLU A 19 8.26 -6.10 1.42
N LEU A 20 9.26 -6.42 0.63
CA LEU A 20 9.81 -5.52 -0.37
C LEU A 20 8.98 -5.66 -1.66
N VAL A 21 8.60 -4.52 -2.24
CA VAL A 21 7.76 -4.49 -3.43
C VAL A 21 8.33 -3.47 -4.41
N THR A 22 7.86 -3.50 -5.66
CA THR A 22 8.33 -2.59 -6.68
C THR A 22 7.32 -1.50 -7.03
N ALA A 23 6.05 -1.74 -6.75
CA ALA A 23 5.00 -0.76 -7.03
C ALA A 23 3.79 -1.01 -6.14
N LEU A 24 3.07 0.06 -5.84
CA LEU A 24 1.85 0.01 -5.06
C LEU A 24 0.86 0.95 -5.72
N GLN A 25 -0.37 0.50 -5.93
CA GLN A 25 -1.46 1.36 -6.37
C GLN A 25 -2.52 1.35 -5.28
N ALA A 26 -2.94 2.52 -4.84
CA ALA A 26 -3.84 2.64 -3.70
C ALA A 26 -5.07 3.46 -4.03
N PRO A 27 -6.22 3.17 -3.39
CA PRO A 27 -7.46 3.90 -3.62
C PRO A 27 -7.50 5.14 -2.71
N GLY A 28 -7.07 6.28 -3.24
CA GLY A 28 -7.22 7.54 -2.53
C GLY A 28 -8.68 7.99 -2.54
N VAL A 29 -9.03 8.90 -1.63
CA VAL A 29 -10.41 9.41 -1.57
C VAL A 29 -10.76 10.19 -2.84
N ASP A 30 -9.75 10.73 -3.54
CA ASP A 30 -9.96 11.48 -4.77
C ASP A 30 -9.58 10.68 -6.03
N GLY A 31 -9.33 9.40 -5.90
CA GLY A 31 -8.96 8.55 -7.02
C GLY A 31 -7.72 7.72 -6.72
N TYR A 32 -7.46 6.75 -7.59
CA TYR A 32 -6.31 5.88 -7.44
C TYR A 32 -5.01 6.62 -7.71
N PHE A 33 -3.96 6.26 -7.00
CA PHE A 33 -2.63 6.81 -7.23
C PHE A 33 -1.58 5.72 -7.02
N GLY A 34 -0.38 5.95 -7.58
CA GLY A 34 0.70 4.96 -7.53
C GLY A 34 1.88 5.42 -6.70
N ILE A 35 2.56 4.44 -6.09
CA ILE A 35 3.78 4.65 -5.31
C ILE A 35 4.86 3.77 -5.92
N LEU A 36 6.00 4.37 -6.19
CA LEU A 36 7.21 3.66 -6.62
C LEU A 36 8.32 3.92 -5.62
N ALA A 37 9.43 3.21 -5.79
CA ALA A 37 10.58 3.39 -4.92
C ALA A 37 11.03 4.86 -4.88
N ASP A 38 11.49 5.30 -3.73
CA ASP A 38 11.98 6.66 -3.50
C ASP A 38 10.91 7.74 -3.68
N HIS A 39 9.65 7.38 -3.52
CA HIS A 39 8.56 8.35 -3.56
C HIS A 39 8.74 9.39 -2.46
N ALA A 40 8.39 10.64 -2.77
CA ALA A 40 8.46 11.73 -1.80
C ALA A 40 7.56 11.44 -0.60
N PRO A 41 7.89 11.99 0.58
CA PRO A 41 7.04 11.77 1.76
C PRO A 41 5.60 12.19 1.50
N LEU A 42 4.68 11.37 2.00
CA LEU A 42 3.24 11.54 1.75
C LEU A 42 2.45 10.97 2.91
N ILE A 43 1.41 11.67 3.33
CA ILE A 43 0.39 11.12 4.24
C ILE A 43 -0.94 11.41 3.58
N THR A 44 -1.76 10.39 3.39
CA THR A 44 -3.06 10.57 2.76
C THR A 44 -4.08 9.58 3.29
N THR A 45 -5.35 9.95 3.17
CA THR A 45 -6.46 9.09 3.54
C THR A 45 -6.81 8.20 2.36
N LEU A 46 -7.10 6.94 2.65
CA LEU A 46 -7.52 5.96 1.65
C LEU A 46 -9.04 5.78 1.71
N GLY A 47 -9.62 5.57 0.56
CA GLY A 47 -11.03 5.24 0.44
C GLY A 47 -11.23 3.74 0.31
N GLU A 48 -12.45 3.36 -0.08
CA GLU A 48 -12.77 1.97 -0.36
C GLU A 48 -12.28 1.62 -1.76
N GLY A 49 -11.63 0.47 -1.89
CA GLY A 49 -11.14 0.04 -3.19
C GLY A 49 -10.02 -0.97 -3.08
N ASP A 50 -9.30 -1.12 -4.19
CA ASP A 50 -8.27 -2.15 -4.33
C ASP A 50 -6.88 -1.57 -4.09
N LEU A 51 -6.13 -2.23 -3.21
CA LEU A 51 -4.71 -1.98 -3.04
C LEU A 51 -3.97 -3.01 -3.88
N THR A 52 -3.34 -2.57 -4.96
CA THR A 52 -2.62 -3.48 -5.86
C THR A 52 -1.14 -3.41 -5.55
N VAL A 53 -0.57 -4.55 -5.20
CA VAL A 53 0.82 -4.68 -4.80
C VAL A 53 1.58 -5.45 -5.87
N THR A 54 2.64 -4.87 -6.40
CA THR A 54 3.51 -5.51 -7.38
C THR A 54 4.84 -5.84 -6.71
N GLY A 55 5.18 -7.11 -6.67
CA GLY A 55 6.45 -7.56 -6.11
C GLY A 55 7.18 -8.47 -7.08
N SER A 56 8.23 -9.13 -6.61
CA SER A 56 9.02 -10.03 -7.43
C SER A 56 8.22 -11.22 -7.94
N ASP A 57 7.17 -11.61 -7.21
CA ASP A 57 6.35 -12.77 -7.55
C ASP A 57 5.10 -12.39 -8.35
N GLY A 58 4.97 -11.13 -8.78
CA GLY A 58 3.83 -10.67 -9.56
C GLY A 58 2.94 -9.73 -8.78
N LYS A 59 1.68 -9.67 -9.16
CA LYS A 59 0.72 -8.73 -8.56
C LYS A 59 -0.23 -9.43 -7.62
N ARG A 60 -0.62 -8.70 -6.59
CA ARG A 60 -1.59 -9.17 -5.60
C ARG A 60 -2.55 -8.03 -5.31
N VAL A 61 -3.82 -8.34 -5.14
CA VAL A 61 -4.85 -7.33 -4.88
C VAL A 61 -5.46 -7.56 -3.51
N LEU A 62 -5.49 -6.51 -2.71
CA LEU A 62 -6.11 -6.52 -1.39
C LEU A 62 -7.24 -5.50 -1.39
N LYS A 63 -8.42 -5.88 -0.92
CA LYS A 63 -9.56 -4.97 -0.87
C LYS A 63 -9.59 -4.24 0.46
N LEU A 64 -9.64 -2.91 0.41
CA LEU A 64 -9.67 -2.07 1.59
C LEU A 64 -11.04 -1.42 1.75
N SER A 65 -11.43 -1.18 2.99
CA SER A 65 -12.63 -0.39 3.29
C SER A 65 -12.28 1.04 3.71
N GLY A 66 -11.02 1.43 3.64
CA GLY A 66 -10.55 2.75 4.03
C GLY A 66 -9.32 2.64 4.88
N GLY A 67 -8.75 3.78 5.26
CA GLY A 67 -7.57 3.81 6.11
C GLY A 67 -6.66 4.97 5.78
N PHE A 68 -5.38 4.78 6.08
CA PHE A 68 -4.34 5.78 5.86
C PHE A 68 -3.13 5.16 5.18
N LEU A 69 -2.44 5.98 4.41
CA LEU A 69 -1.15 5.62 3.84
C LEU A 69 -0.13 6.68 4.22
N GLU A 70 1.02 6.22 4.70
CA GLU A 70 2.17 7.09 4.94
C GLU A 70 3.35 6.56 4.16
N VAL A 71 4.02 7.46 3.42
CA VAL A 71 5.26 7.13 2.71
C VAL A 71 6.36 8.02 3.25
N ALA A 72 7.46 7.40 3.68
CA ALA A 72 8.63 8.12 4.13
C ALA A 72 9.83 7.16 4.12
N ASN A 73 11.01 7.68 3.77
CA ASN A 73 12.24 6.91 3.84
C ASN A 73 12.15 5.58 3.09
N ASN A 74 11.60 5.63 1.89
CA ASN A 74 11.44 4.46 1.01
C ASN A 74 10.63 3.33 1.66
N THR A 75 9.68 3.70 2.50
CA THR A 75 8.79 2.76 3.18
C THR A 75 7.36 3.27 3.08
N ALA A 76 6.44 2.39 2.69
CA ALA A 76 5.03 2.71 2.65
C ALA A 76 4.33 1.92 3.75
N VAL A 77 3.57 2.62 4.59
CA VAL A 77 2.81 2.01 5.68
C VAL A 77 1.33 2.26 5.44
N VAL A 78 0.56 1.20 5.38
CA VAL A 78 -0.89 1.28 5.22
C VAL A 78 -1.54 0.84 6.52
N LEU A 79 -2.42 1.70 7.05
CA LEU A 79 -3.25 1.35 8.21
C LEU A 79 -4.67 1.22 7.68
N ALA A 80 -5.14 -0.01 7.53
CA ALA A 80 -6.44 -0.29 6.93
C ALA A 80 -7.50 -0.46 8.01
N ASP A 81 -8.69 0.11 7.76
CA ASP A 81 -9.83 -0.10 8.66
C ASP A 81 -10.25 -1.56 8.63
N SER A 82 -10.35 -2.12 7.43
CA SER A 82 -10.48 -3.56 7.25
C SER A 82 -9.94 -3.94 5.88
N MET A 83 -9.60 -5.20 5.71
CA MET A 83 -8.96 -5.66 4.50
C MET A 83 -9.26 -7.12 4.26
N SER A 84 -9.42 -7.48 2.98
CA SER A 84 -9.55 -8.88 2.56
C SER A 84 -8.79 -9.08 1.26
N GLU A 85 -8.34 -10.30 1.02
CA GLU A 85 -7.72 -10.62 -0.25
C GLU A 85 -8.78 -10.86 -1.32
N ALA A 86 -8.47 -10.38 -2.52
CA ALA A 86 -9.37 -10.56 -3.66
C ALA A 86 -9.12 -11.93 -4.30
#